data_2defe05fe4d4298f0ee3996dbffbd5d0
#
_entry.id   2defe05fe4d4298f0ee3996dbffbd5d0
#
_cell.length_a   1.000
_cell.length_b   1.000
_cell.length_c   1.000
_cell.angle_alpha   90.00
_cell.angle_beta   90.00
_cell.angle_gamma   90.00
#
_symmetry.space_group_name_H-M   'P 1'
#
loop_
_entity.id
_entity.type
_entity.pdbx_description
1 polymer ?
#
loop_
_entity_poly.entity_id
_entity_poly.type
_entity_poly.pdbx_seq_one_letter_code
_entity_poly.pdbx_strand_id
1 'polypeptide(L)'
;MRQTLPSDKLNQAPDTAPVALLLIDVINDLEFEGGSDLLLHALPMANALATLKRRAKSHRIPVIYVNDNFGRWRSDFAKLVAHCLEPGVRGGPIVKLLRPDEDDYFILKPKHSAFFQTNLEILLGYLGVTTLVLAGIAGDICVLFSANDAYMRDFRIYVPADCIASESSVCQSQALILMERVLKADISLSTDLKLDELAS
;
A
#
# COMPACT_ATOMS: atom_id res chain seq x y z
N MET A 1 -13.10 -32.77 -16.43
CA MET A 1 -13.51 -31.61 -17.24
C MET A 1 -12.69 -30.40 -16.76
N ARG A 2 -11.68 -29.96 -17.53
CA ARG A 2 -10.96 -28.73 -17.25
C ARG A 2 -11.82 -27.57 -17.74
N GLN A 3 -12.32 -26.75 -16.83
CA GLN A 3 -12.91 -25.46 -17.20
C GLN A 3 -11.78 -24.56 -17.72
N THR A 4 -11.74 -24.32 -19.00
CA THR A 4 -10.93 -23.26 -19.59
C THR A 4 -11.55 -21.92 -19.19
N LEU A 5 -10.85 -21.15 -18.35
CA LEU A 5 -11.23 -19.76 -18.10
C LEU A 5 -11.21 -18.98 -19.43
N PRO A 6 -12.17 -18.08 -19.67
CA PRO A 6 -12.17 -17.26 -20.89
C PRO A 6 -10.89 -16.41 -20.92
N SER A 7 -10.15 -16.51 -22.04
CA SER A 7 -8.88 -15.81 -22.25
C SER A 7 -8.96 -14.28 -22.16
N ASP A 8 -10.15 -13.71 -22.29
CA ASP A 8 -10.36 -12.27 -22.34
C ASP A 8 -10.33 -11.56 -20.97
N LYS A 9 -10.37 -12.31 -19.86
CA LYS A 9 -10.27 -11.72 -18.50
C LYS A 9 -8.85 -11.69 -17.91
N LEU A 10 -7.89 -12.33 -18.55
CA LEU A 10 -6.50 -12.36 -18.12
C LEU A 10 -5.67 -11.16 -18.61
N ASN A 11 -6.22 -10.29 -19.46
CA ASN A 11 -5.50 -9.22 -20.16
C ASN A 11 -5.92 -7.80 -19.75
N GLN A 12 -6.31 -7.55 -18.51
CA GLN A 12 -6.70 -6.19 -18.06
C GLN A 12 -5.64 -5.46 -17.24
N ALA A 13 -4.48 -6.06 -17.02
CA ALA A 13 -3.34 -5.32 -16.46
C ALA A 13 -2.67 -4.49 -17.55
N PRO A 14 -2.21 -3.26 -17.27
CA PRO A 14 -1.36 -2.55 -18.20
C PRO A 14 -0.12 -3.40 -18.47
N ASP A 15 0.23 -3.60 -19.75
CA ASP A 15 1.39 -4.40 -20.15
C ASP A 15 2.71 -3.83 -19.58
N THR A 16 2.73 -2.52 -19.25
CA THR A 16 3.84 -1.82 -18.59
C THR A 16 3.33 -0.63 -17.78
N ALA A 17 3.95 -0.38 -16.62
CA ALA A 17 3.65 0.75 -15.77
C ALA A 17 4.94 1.22 -15.06
N PRO A 18 5.49 2.41 -15.39
CA PRO A 18 6.75 2.88 -14.77
C PRO A 18 6.61 3.18 -13.28
N VAL A 19 5.39 3.37 -12.79
CA VAL A 19 5.07 3.66 -11.39
C VAL A 19 3.99 2.72 -10.86
N ALA A 20 4.06 2.36 -9.57
CA ALA A 20 3.00 1.65 -8.85
C ALA A 20 2.71 2.33 -7.51
N LEU A 21 1.44 2.30 -7.08
CA LEU A 21 0.99 2.74 -5.75
C LEU A 21 0.82 1.52 -4.85
N LEU A 22 1.63 1.44 -3.78
CA LEU A 22 1.54 0.41 -2.76
C LEU A 22 0.74 0.90 -1.56
N LEU A 23 -0.32 0.18 -1.21
CA LEU A 23 -1.13 0.40 -0.01
C LEU A 23 -0.74 -0.67 1.02
N ILE A 24 0.05 -0.26 2.03
CA ILE A 24 0.66 -1.17 3.00
C ILE A 24 -0.21 -1.25 4.25
N ASP A 25 -0.65 -2.45 4.60
CA ASP A 25 -1.41 -2.82 5.81
C ASP A 25 -2.69 -2.00 6.07
N VAL A 26 -3.28 -1.41 5.03
CA VAL A 26 -4.51 -0.61 5.16
C VAL A 26 -5.77 -1.46 5.35
N ILE A 27 -5.73 -2.74 5.00
CA ILE A 27 -6.79 -3.70 5.30
C ILE A 27 -6.45 -4.35 6.64
N ASN A 28 -6.88 -3.70 7.72
CA ASN A 28 -6.49 -4.05 9.09
C ASN A 28 -7.68 -3.83 10.04
N ASP A 29 -7.89 -4.75 10.98
CA ASP A 29 -8.95 -4.64 11.98
C ASP A 29 -8.59 -3.67 13.11
N LEU A 30 -7.30 -3.34 13.28
CA LEU A 30 -6.74 -2.51 14.36
C LEU A 30 -7.07 -3.04 15.77
N GLU A 31 -7.36 -4.32 15.92
CA GLU A 31 -7.71 -4.97 17.21
C GLU A 31 -6.46 -5.44 17.96
N PHE A 32 -5.52 -4.51 18.19
CA PHE A 32 -4.29 -4.70 18.95
C PHE A 32 -4.04 -3.52 19.89
N GLU A 33 -3.07 -3.67 20.80
CA GLU A 33 -2.63 -2.61 21.69
C GLU A 33 -2.06 -1.43 20.86
N GLY A 34 -2.52 -0.19 21.13
CA GLY A 34 -2.17 0.99 20.31
C GLY A 34 -3.06 1.19 19.06
N GLY A 35 -3.91 0.21 18.68
CA GLY A 35 -4.76 0.32 17.51
C GLY A 35 -5.75 1.48 17.56
N SER A 36 -6.19 1.90 18.75
CA SER A 36 -7.04 3.08 18.93
C SER A 36 -6.29 4.38 18.61
N ASP A 37 -5.03 4.48 19.04
CA ASP A 37 -4.20 5.66 18.80
C ASP A 37 -3.83 5.73 17.32
N LEU A 38 -3.48 4.59 16.73
CA LEU A 38 -3.23 4.51 15.29
C LEU A 38 -4.46 4.92 14.48
N LEU A 39 -5.69 4.53 14.87
CA LEU A 39 -6.94 4.91 14.17
C LEU A 39 -7.10 6.43 14.10
N LEU A 40 -6.76 7.18 15.17
CA LEU A 40 -6.87 8.65 15.19
C LEU A 40 -6.05 9.30 14.08
N HIS A 41 -4.86 8.76 13.79
CA HIS A 41 -3.98 9.23 12.73
C HIS A 41 -4.29 8.60 11.37
N ALA A 42 -4.69 7.35 11.36
CA ALA A 42 -4.93 6.59 10.13
C ALA A 42 -6.24 6.97 9.41
N LEU A 43 -7.25 7.48 10.12
CA LEU A 43 -8.50 7.87 9.46
C LEU A 43 -8.35 9.12 8.57
N PRO A 44 -7.70 10.23 9.01
CA PRO A 44 -7.34 11.33 8.11
C PRO A 44 -6.46 10.89 6.94
N MET A 45 -5.44 10.07 7.21
CA MET A 45 -4.59 9.47 6.18
C MET A 45 -5.39 8.70 5.14
N ALA A 46 -6.34 7.87 5.56
CA ALA A 46 -7.17 7.06 4.66
C ALA A 46 -8.02 7.94 3.70
N ASN A 47 -8.47 9.11 4.12
CA ASN A 47 -9.17 10.05 3.25
C ASN A 47 -8.25 10.63 2.16
N ALA A 48 -7.02 11.03 2.53
CA ALA A 48 -6.02 11.51 1.58
C ALA A 48 -5.63 10.39 0.60
N LEU A 49 -5.35 9.19 1.13
CA LEU A 49 -4.97 8.01 0.34
C LEU A 49 -6.07 7.54 -0.59
N ALA A 50 -7.35 7.58 -0.18
CA ALA A 50 -8.48 7.27 -1.05
C ALA A 50 -8.55 8.25 -2.25
N THR A 51 -8.20 9.51 -2.04
CA THR A 51 -8.13 10.50 -3.12
C THR A 51 -6.92 10.22 -4.03
N LEU A 52 -5.76 9.91 -3.46
CA LEU A 52 -4.58 9.50 -4.21
C LEU A 52 -4.84 8.23 -5.04
N LYS A 53 -5.48 7.22 -4.45
CA LYS A 53 -5.87 5.99 -5.16
C LYS A 53 -6.72 6.28 -6.39
N ARG A 54 -7.77 7.10 -6.25
CA ARG A 54 -8.62 7.49 -7.41
C ARG A 54 -7.83 8.20 -8.50
N ARG A 55 -6.91 9.11 -8.12
CA ARG A 55 -6.02 9.79 -9.08
C ARG A 55 -5.07 8.80 -9.75
N ALA A 56 -4.45 7.90 -9.01
CA ALA A 56 -3.56 6.86 -9.56
C ALA A 56 -4.30 6.02 -10.62
N LYS A 57 -5.50 5.54 -10.30
CA LYS A 57 -6.33 4.78 -11.25
C LYS A 57 -6.72 5.58 -12.49
N SER A 58 -7.00 6.88 -12.39
CA SER A 58 -7.29 7.72 -13.57
C SER A 58 -6.09 7.86 -14.51
N HIS A 59 -4.87 7.69 -13.99
CA HIS A 59 -3.62 7.66 -14.77
C HIS A 59 -3.15 6.22 -15.10
N ARG A 60 -3.99 5.20 -14.87
CA ARG A 60 -3.68 3.77 -15.09
C ARG A 60 -2.47 3.28 -14.30
N ILE A 61 -2.19 3.90 -13.16
CA ILE A 61 -1.15 3.46 -12.23
C ILE A 61 -1.68 2.25 -11.46
N PRO A 62 -1.01 1.10 -11.53
CA PRO A 62 -1.42 -0.08 -10.77
C PRO A 62 -1.41 0.17 -9.27
N VAL A 63 -2.47 -0.29 -8.61
CA VAL A 63 -2.62 -0.25 -7.17
C VAL A 63 -2.37 -1.65 -6.61
N ILE A 64 -1.46 -1.75 -5.64
CA ILE A 64 -1.04 -3.01 -5.05
C ILE A 64 -1.26 -2.94 -3.54
N TYR A 65 -2.19 -3.74 -3.04
CA TYR A 65 -2.37 -3.93 -1.60
C TYR A 65 -1.33 -4.90 -1.09
N VAL A 66 -0.59 -4.49 -0.07
CA VAL A 66 0.43 -5.34 0.58
C VAL A 66 0.09 -5.45 2.05
N ASN A 67 -0.45 -6.59 2.46
CA ASN A 67 -0.98 -6.76 3.80
C ASN A 67 -0.28 -7.88 4.57
N ASP A 68 -0.12 -7.66 5.88
CA ASP A 68 0.37 -8.68 6.79
C ASP A 68 -0.56 -9.91 6.78
N ASN A 69 0.02 -11.10 6.86
CA ASN A 69 -0.71 -12.35 7.00
C ASN A 69 -1.06 -12.67 8.46
N PHE A 70 -0.68 -11.80 9.42
CA PHE A 70 -0.87 -11.96 10.87
C PHE A 70 -0.39 -13.31 11.41
N GLY A 71 0.67 -13.87 10.81
CA GLY A 71 1.19 -15.20 11.15
C GLY A 71 0.25 -16.35 10.78
N ARG A 72 -0.81 -16.10 10.04
CA ARG A 72 -1.80 -17.09 9.60
C ARG A 72 -1.49 -17.53 8.18
N TRP A 73 -0.73 -18.62 8.01
CA TRP A 73 -0.40 -19.19 6.70
C TRP A 73 -1.59 -19.70 5.88
N ARG A 74 -2.81 -19.61 6.42
CA ARG A 74 -4.08 -19.90 5.71
C ARG A 74 -4.87 -18.62 5.47
N SER A 75 -4.22 -17.45 5.51
CA SER A 75 -4.86 -16.17 5.23
C SER A 75 -5.37 -16.11 3.79
N ASP A 76 -6.51 -15.41 3.67
CA ASP A 76 -7.17 -15.13 2.41
C ASP A 76 -7.51 -13.63 2.43
N PHE A 77 -7.02 -12.89 1.44
CA PHE A 77 -7.19 -11.43 1.42
C PHE A 77 -8.67 -11.02 1.37
N ALA A 78 -9.50 -11.76 0.60
CA ALA A 78 -10.93 -11.47 0.53
C ALA A 78 -11.63 -11.68 1.90
N LYS A 79 -11.22 -12.72 2.65
CA LYS A 79 -11.72 -12.95 4.01
C LYS A 79 -11.25 -11.87 4.99
N LEU A 80 -10.03 -11.37 4.85
CA LEU A 80 -9.53 -10.27 5.66
C LEU A 80 -10.35 -9.00 5.41
N VAL A 81 -10.59 -8.65 4.15
CA VAL A 81 -11.46 -7.52 3.79
C VAL A 81 -12.86 -7.69 4.37
N ALA A 82 -13.46 -8.88 4.24
CA ALA A 82 -14.80 -9.17 4.77
C ALA A 82 -14.84 -9.02 6.29
N HIS A 83 -13.86 -9.57 7.02
CA HIS A 83 -13.74 -9.45 8.47
C HIS A 83 -13.62 -7.97 8.90
N CYS A 84 -12.75 -7.19 8.27
CA CYS A 84 -12.58 -5.78 8.62
C CYS A 84 -13.83 -4.93 8.35
N LEU A 85 -14.75 -5.39 7.50
CA LEU A 85 -16.01 -4.72 7.20
C LEU A 85 -17.16 -5.15 8.10
N GLU A 86 -16.96 -6.10 9.01
CA GLU A 86 -17.98 -6.51 9.99
C GLU A 86 -18.35 -5.35 10.93
N PRO A 87 -19.60 -5.31 11.40
CA PRO A 87 -20.05 -4.27 12.33
C PRO A 87 -19.22 -4.25 13.62
N GLY A 88 -18.73 -3.08 14.00
CA GLY A 88 -17.99 -2.89 15.24
C GLY A 88 -16.47 -3.10 15.15
N VAL A 89 -15.95 -3.58 14.04
CA VAL A 89 -14.50 -3.71 13.83
C VAL A 89 -13.86 -2.31 13.73
N ARG A 90 -12.84 -2.07 14.56
CA ARG A 90 -12.19 -0.76 14.75
C ARG A 90 -11.64 -0.20 13.44
N GLY A 91 -10.97 -1.01 12.62
CA GLY A 91 -10.40 -0.62 11.33
C GLY A 91 -11.42 -0.44 10.21
N GLY A 92 -12.69 -0.83 10.42
CA GLY A 92 -13.74 -0.79 9.41
C GLY A 92 -13.91 0.54 8.67
N PRO A 93 -13.85 1.71 9.34
CA PRO A 93 -13.92 3.01 8.66
C PRO A 93 -12.81 3.22 7.61
N ILE A 94 -11.57 2.79 7.89
CA ILE A 94 -10.44 2.85 6.96
C ILE A 94 -10.69 1.92 5.78
N VAL A 95 -11.06 0.67 6.05
CA VAL A 95 -11.29 -0.34 5.01
C VAL A 95 -12.44 0.03 4.09
N LYS A 96 -13.48 0.72 4.59
CA LYS A 96 -14.56 1.26 3.77
C LYS A 96 -14.08 2.32 2.76
N LEU A 97 -13.15 3.19 3.18
CA LEU A 97 -12.56 4.23 2.32
C LEU A 97 -11.59 3.64 1.29
N LEU A 98 -10.83 2.61 1.69
CA LEU A 98 -9.75 1.99 0.91
C LEU A 98 -10.10 0.57 0.46
N ARG A 99 -11.38 0.32 0.18
CA ARG A 99 -11.81 -0.99 -0.31
C ARG A 99 -11.09 -1.32 -1.62
N PRO A 100 -10.52 -2.53 -1.75
CA PRO A 100 -9.94 -2.98 -3.02
C PRO A 100 -10.99 -3.04 -4.14
N ASP A 101 -10.59 -2.62 -5.33
CA ASP A 101 -11.35 -2.82 -6.57
C ASP A 101 -10.98 -4.19 -7.18
N GLU A 102 -11.78 -4.69 -8.14
CA GLU A 102 -11.57 -6.01 -8.74
C GLU A 102 -10.26 -6.12 -9.56
N ASP A 103 -9.75 -5.00 -10.03
CA ASP A 103 -8.51 -4.88 -10.82
C ASP A 103 -7.28 -4.50 -9.99
N ASP A 104 -7.43 -4.36 -8.65
CA ASP A 104 -6.29 -4.11 -7.77
C ASP A 104 -5.52 -5.41 -7.49
N TYR A 105 -4.18 -5.29 -7.44
CA TYR A 105 -3.33 -6.41 -7.03
C TYR A 105 -3.27 -6.54 -5.51
N PHE A 106 -2.94 -7.74 -5.03
CA PHE A 106 -2.69 -7.94 -3.60
C PHE A 106 -1.51 -8.88 -3.35
N ILE A 107 -0.78 -8.59 -2.28
CA ILE A 107 0.35 -9.37 -1.78
C ILE A 107 0.14 -9.60 -0.28
N LEU A 108 0.33 -10.82 0.19
CA LEU A 108 0.40 -11.12 1.62
C LEU A 108 1.87 -11.22 2.05
N LYS A 109 2.26 -10.45 3.05
CA LYS A 109 3.62 -10.40 3.58
C LYS A 109 3.71 -11.04 4.98
N PRO A 110 4.79 -11.79 5.27
CA PRO A 110 4.96 -12.45 6.56
C PRO A 110 5.70 -11.59 7.60
N LYS A 111 6.20 -10.43 7.22
CA LYS A 111 7.00 -9.50 8.04
C LYS A 111 6.73 -8.05 7.61
N HIS A 112 7.38 -7.09 8.28
CA HIS A 112 7.15 -5.65 8.07
C HIS A 112 7.35 -5.20 6.63
N SER A 113 8.45 -5.61 5.98
CA SER A 113 8.72 -5.20 4.61
C SER A 113 7.81 -5.92 3.61
N ALA A 114 7.28 -5.14 2.66
CA ALA A 114 6.51 -5.62 1.51
C ALA A 114 7.32 -6.59 0.61
N PHE A 115 8.64 -6.51 0.63
CA PHE A 115 9.52 -7.32 -0.21
C PHE A 115 9.96 -8.63 0.45
N PHE A 116 9.94 -8.68 1.81
CA PHE A 116 10.50 -9.83 2.51
C PHE A 116 9.71 -11.11 2.26
N GLN A 117 10.31 -12.05 1.53
CA GLN A 117 9.74 -13.36 1.22
C GLN A 117 8.34 -13.29 0.57
N THR A 118 8.14 -12.27 -0.29
CA THR A 118 6.93 -12.10 -1.10
C THR A 118 7.25 -12.20 -2.58
N ASN A 119 6.21 -12.27 -3.41
CA ASN A 119 6.32 -12.18 -4.87
C ASN A 119 6.20 -10.75 -5.40
N LEU A 120 6.29 -9.71 -4.53
CA LEU A 120 6.14 -8.31 -4.95
C LEU A 120 7.17 -7.92 -6.02
N GLU A 121 8.44 -8.27 -5.82
CA GLU A 121 9.52 -7.94 -6.75
C GLU A 121 9.29 -8.55 -8.14
N ILE A 122 8.75 -9.78 -8.19
CA ILE A 122 8.38 -10.44 -9.45
C ILE A 122 7.25 -9.66 -10.15
N LEU A 123 6.22 -9.26 -9.40
CA LEU A 123 5.10 -8.47 -9.94
C LEU A 123 5.57 -7.12 -10.47
N LEU A 124 6.41 -6.40 -9.71
CA LEU A 124 6.95 -5.11 -10.12
C LEU A 124 7.80 -5.22 -11.38
N GLY A 125 8.63 -6.28 -11.47
CA GLY A 125 9.40 -6.60 -12.68
C GLY A 125 8.51 -6.93 -13.89
N TYR A 126 7.44 -7.69 -13.68
CA TYR A 126 6.47 -7.99 -14.74
C TYR A 126 5.80 -6.72 -15.27
N LEU A 127 5.44 -5.78 -14.38
CA LEU A 127 4.84 -4.51 -14.74
C LEU A 127 5.86 -3.48 -15.30
N GLY A 128 7.16 -3.72 -15.17
CA GLY A 128 8.21 -2.79 -15.59
C GLY A 128 8.34 -1.57 -14.67
N VAL A 129 7.91 -1.68 -13.40
CA VAL A 129 7.92 -0.58 -12.43
C VAL A 129 9.34 -0.20 -12.04
N THR A 130 9.64 1.09 -12.03
CA THR A 130 10.90 1.70 -11.57
C THR A 130 10.69 2.71 -10.46
N THR A 131 9.45 3.13 -10.23
CA THR A 131 9.06 4.13 -9.24
C THR A 131 7.94 3.60 -8.34
N LEU A 132 8.08 3.79 -7.04
CA LEU A 132 7.09 3.36 -6.06
C LEU A 132 6.55 4.55 -5.28
N VAL A 133 5.22 4.63 -5.18
CA VAL A 133 4.52 5.48 -4.22
C VAL A 133 4.10 4.58 -3.07
N LEU A 134 4.71 4.74 -1.89
CA LEU A 134 4.46 3.93 -0.71
C LEU A 134 3.53 4.68 0.24
N ALA A 135 2.46 4.05 0.67
CA ALA A 135 1.45 4.64 1.56
C ALA A 135 0.87 3.58 2.51
N GLY A 136 0.26 4.00 3.60
CA GLY A 136 -0.41 3.10 4.55
C GLY A 136 0.13 3.16 5.98
N ILE A 137 0.13 2.03 6.68
CA ILE A 137 0.42 1.91 8.11
C ILE A 137 1.37 0.73 8.43
N ALA A 138 2.11 0.71 9.55
CA ALA A 138 2.49 1.94 10.24
C ALA A 138 3.65 2.60 9.50
N GLY A 139 3.64 3.95 9.43
CA GLY A 139 4.62 4.72 8.67
C GLY A 139 6.06 4.49 9.11
N ASP A 140 6.27 4.33 10.41
CA ASP A 140 7.57 4.09 11.07
C ASP A 140 7.96 2.60 11.14
N ILE A 141 7.08 1.70 10.71
CA ILE A 141 7.34 0.25 10.72
C ILE A 141 7.23 -0.30 9.29
N CYS A 142 6.05 -0.75 8.88
CA CYS A 142 5.90 -1.47 7.61
C CYS A 142 6.22 -0.60 6.39
N VAL A 143 5.83 0.68 6.40
CA VAL A 143 6.15 1.61 5.31
C VAL A 143 7.65 1.88 5.27
N LEU A 144 8.28 2.20 6.42
CA LEU A 144 9.71 2.47 6.51
C LEU A 144 10.55 1.25 6.09
N PHE A 145 10.21 0.03 6.57
CA PHE A 145 10.94 -1.19 6.17
C PHE A 145 10.79 -1.48 4.67
N SER A 146 9.60 -1.24 4.12
CA SER A 146 9.38 -1.39 2.68
C SER A 146 10.13 -0.35 1.86
N ALA A 147 10.22 0.89 2.34
CA ALA A 147 10.99 1.94 1.70
C ALA A 147 12.50 1.63 1.70
N ASN A 148 13.05 1.10 2.82
CA ASN A 148 14.43 0.63 2.86
C ASN A 148 14.70 -0.46 1.82
N ASP A 149 13.83 -1.46 1.74
CA ASP A 149 13.98 -2.55 0.77
C ASP A 149 13.81 -2.08 -0.67
N ALA A 150 12.94 -1.11 -0.93
CA ALA A 150 12.79 -0.48 -2.23
C ALA A 150 14.05 0.30 -2.63
N TYR A 151 14.64 1.07 -1.69
CA TYR A 151 15.89 1.78 -1.90
C TYR A 151 17.05 0.84 -2.26
N MET A 152 17.18 -0.28 -1.55
CA MET A 152 18.21 -1.29 -1.81
C MET A 152 18.05 -2.01 -3.16
N ARG A 153 16.94 -1.80 -3.86
CA ARG A 153 16.59 -2.33 -5.18
C ARG A 153 16.54 -1.26 -6.27
N ASP A 154 17.08 -0.08 -5.97
CA ASP A 154 17.19 1.05 -6.89
C ASP A 154 15.85 1.63 -7.39
N PHE A 155 14.74 1.41 -6.66
CA PHE A 155 13.48 2.09 -6.96
C PHE A 155 13.56 3.57 -6.60
N ARG A 156 12.97 4.42 -7.45
CA ARG A 156 12.62 5.79 -7.05
C ARG A 156 11.44 5.74 -6.09
N ILE A 157 11.52 6.47 -4.98
CA ILE A 157 10.56 6.34 -3.87
C ILE A 157 9.86 7.66 -3.61
N TYR A 158 8.54 7.60 -3.53
CA TYR A 158 7.65 8.63 -3.04
C TYR A 158 6.91 8.11 -1.81
N VAL A 159 6.88 8.90 -0.73
CA VAL A 159 6.15 8.57 0.50
C VAL A 159 5.36 9.80 0.90
N PRO A 160 4.16 10.03 0.33
CA PRO A 160 3.39 11.22 0.62
C PRO A 160 3.07 11.31 2.12
N ALA A 161 3.50 12.41 2.76
CA ALA A 161 3.44 12.54 4.21
C ALA A 161 2.02 12.46 4.79
N ASP A 162 1.01 12.83 3.99
CA ASP A 162 -0.42 12.77 4.33
C ASP A 162 -1.06 11.40 4.03
N CYS A 163 -0.31 10.49 3.40
CA CYS A 163 -0.77 9.14 3.05
C CYS A 163 -0.12 8.03 3.88
N ILE A 164 0.60 8.36 4.95
CA ILE A 164 1.09 7.42 5.95
C ILE A 164 0.59 7.79 7.34
N ALA A 165 0.48 6.82 8.24
CA ALA A 165 0.15 7.06 9.64
C ALA A 165 0.91 6.12 10.55
N SER A 166 1.29 6.62 11.75
CA SER A 166 1.90 5.89 12.84
C SER A 166 1.07 6.09 14.13
N GLU A 167 1.35 5.32 15.17
CA GLU A 167 0.67 5.46 16.47
C GLU A 167 0.91 6.83 17.12
N SER A 168 2.01 7.51 16.76
CA SER A 168 2.28 8.87 17.19
C SER A 168 2.84 9.75 16.08
N SER A 169 2.56 11.05 16.15
CA SER A 169 3.10 12.05 15.23
C SER A 169 4.64 12.17 15.32
N VAL A 170 5.22 11.85 16.48
CA VAL A 170 6.68 11.87 16.67
C VAL A 170 7.32 10.74 15.88
N CYS A 171 6.82 9.51 16.01
CA CYS A 171 7.31 8.35 15.25
C CYS A 171 7.17 8.58 13.73
N GLN A 172 6.03 9.10 13.31
CA GLN A 172 5.81 9.43 11.90
C GLN A 172 6.81 10.47 11.38
N SER A 173 7.02 11.55 12.12
CA SER A 173 7.97 12.60 11.71
C SER A 173 9.40 12.08 11.62
N GLN A 174 9.83 11.26 12.59
CA GLN A 174 11.16 10.64 12.57
C GLN A 174 11.35 9.72 11.37
N ALA A 175 10.34 8.92 11.05
CA ALA A 175 10.35 8.02 9.88
C ALA A 175 10.44 8.82 8.57
N LEU A 176 9.63 9.87 8.39
CA LEU A 176 9.68 10.75 7.23
C LEU A 176 11.05 11.40 7.04
N ILE A 177 11.62 11.98 8.10
CA ILE A 177 12.97 12.59 8.05
C ILE A 177 14.03 11.56 7.64
N LEU A 178 13.93 10.32 8.15
CA LEU A 178 14.85 9.24 7.78
C LEU A 178 14.71 8.86 6.31
N MET A 179 13.48 8.67 5.83
CA MET A 179 13.20 8.30 4.45
C MET A 179 13.66 9.38 3.47
N GLU A 180 13.38 10.65 3.75
CA GLU A 180 13.84 11.76 2.92
C GLU A 180 15.38 11.86 2.89
N ARG A 181 16.01 11.91 4.07
CA ARG A 181 17.44 12.16 4.17
C ARG A 181 18.29 11.00 3.66
N VAL A 182 17.94 9.76 4.03
CA VAL A 182 18.77 8.56 3.79
C VAL A 182 18.35 7.86 2.51
N LEU A 183 17.04 7.64 2.34
CA LEU A 183 16.52 6.89 1.19
C LEU A 183 16.20 7.78 -0.02
N LYS A 184 16.40 9.12 0.12
CA LYS A 184 16.09 10.09 -0.93
C LYS A 184 14.64 10.04 -1.42
N ALA A 185 13.75 9.61 -0.54
CA ALA A 185 12.32 9.58 -0.83
C ALA A 185 11.77 11.01 -0.95
N ASP A 186 10.89 11.22 -1.92
CA ASP A 186 10.06 12.42 -1.97
C ASP A 186 8.92 12.26 -0.96
N ILE A 187 8.83 13.16 0.01
CA ILE A 187 7.81 13.15 1.08
C ILE A 187 6.77 14.27 0.92
N SER A 188 6.67 14.87 -0.27
CA SER A 188 5.66 15.89 -0.58
C SER A 188 4.24 15.37 -0.32
N LEU A 189 3.28 16.29 -0.15
CA LEU A 189 1.89 15.89 0.04
C LEU A 189 1.35 15.17 -1.20
N SER A 190 0.38 14.31 -1.00
CA SER A 190 -0.24 13.54 -2.09
C SER A 190 -0.82 14.45 -3.18
N THR A 191 -1.29 15.64 -2.83
CA THR A 191 -1.81 16.65 -3.76
C THR A 191 -0.75 17.21 -4.71
N ASP A 192 0.51 17.22 -4.29
CA ASP A 192 1.62 17.82 -5.03
C ASP A 192 2.28 16.81 -6.00
N LEU A 193 1.94 15.53 -5.87
CA LEU A 193 2.43 14.49 -6.77
C LEU A 193 1.88 14.68 -8.19
N LYS A 194 2.78 14.81 -9.14
CA LYS A 194 2.46 14.91 -10.58
C LYS A 194 2.38 13.51 -11.19
N LEU A 195 1.26 12.83 -10.98
CA LEU A 195 1.09 11.44 -11.41
C LEU A 195 1.15 11.26 -12.92
N ASP A 196 0.78 12.26 -13.70
CA ASP A 196 0.92 12.33 -15.16
C ASP A 196 2.39 12.26 -15.61
N GLU A 197 3.28 12.99 -14.93
CA GLU A 197 4.72 12.95 -15.21
C GLU A 197 5.36 11.61 -14.76
N LEU A 198 4.86 11.01 -13.67
CA LEU A 198 5.35 9.74 -13.17
C LEU A 198 4.89 8.54 -14.01
N ALA A 199 3.73 8.64 -14.65
CA ALA A 199 3.15 7.59 -15.47
C ALA A 199 3.59 7.63 -16.95
N SER A 200 4.41 8.63 -17.31
CA SER A 200 4.98 8.80 -18.67
C SER A 200 6.27 8.02 -18.81
#